data_bb3dd5f40a0cf3a73352cad87648e2b8
#
_entry.id   bb3dd5f40a0cf3a73352cad87648e2b8
#
_cell.length_a   1.000
_cell.length_b   1.000
_cell.length_c   1.000
_cell.angle_alpha   90.00
_cell.angle_beta   90.00
_cell.angle_gamma   90.00
#
_symmetry.space_group_name_H-M   'P 1'
#
loop_
_entity.id
_entity.type
_entity.pdbx_description
1 polymer ?
#
loop_
_entity_poly.entity_id
_entity_poly.type
_entity_poly.pdbx_seq_one_letter_code
_entity_poly.pdbx_strand_id
1 'polypeptide(L)'
;MLTDRVLEESSLSEDHESISFNIRIPWYRSLPLSCVEGLDVTIDGAAVAEDDVRIAFNGTTYALDELPPLYDDWWQVTDPARVTVPRADGALAASSHEVDVTLALRIPYIVEEGRRLVMHERCLKTLAGAAS
;
A
#
# COMPACT_ATOMS: atom_id res chain seq x y z
N MET A 1 10.01 -14.66 -2.95
CA MET A 1 9.40 -13.50 -2.31
C MET A 1 8.05 -13.22 -2.90
N LEU A 2 7.17 -12.63 -2.13
CA LEU A 2 5.78 -12.43 -2.53
C LEU A 2 5.54 -11.06 -3.19
N THR A 3 6.55 -10.49 -3.83
CA THR A 3 6.52 -9.13 -4.39
C THR A 3 5.37 -8.93 -5.38
N ASP A 4 5.13 -9.88 -6.27
CA ASP A 4 4.05 -9.78 -7.26
C ASP A 4 2.66 -9.99 -6.66
N ARG A 5 2.57 -10.27 -5.36
CA ARG A 5 1.29 -10.37 -4.64
C ARG A 5 0.95 -9.13 -3.83
N VAL A 6 1.84 -8.13 -3.78
CA VAL A 6 1.58 -6.91 -3.02
C VAL A 6 0.33 -6.24 -3.53
N LEU A 7 0.20 -6.05 -4.84
CA LEU A 7 -1.01 -5.50 -5.43
C LEU A 7 -2.02 -6.62 -5.71
N GLU A 8 -3.19 -6.49 -5.12
CA GLU A 8 -4.28 -7.42 -5.34
C GLU A 8 -5.01 -7.06 -6.63
N GLU A 9 -5.01 -7.97 -7.60
CA GLU A 9 -5.73 -7.81 -8.85
C GLU A 9 -7.22 -7.73 -8.57
N SER A 10 -8.00 -7.05 -9.35
CA SER A 10 -9.43 -6.90 -9.17
C SER A 10 -9.84 -6.07 -7.96
N SER A 11 -8.89 -5.42 -7.28
CA SER A 11 -9.21 -4.61 -6.09
C SER A 11 -9.35 -3.12 -6.39
N LEU A 12 -8.97 -2.67 -7.59
CA LEU A 12 -9.00 -1.26 -7.94
C LEU A 12 -10.44 -0.76 -8.05
N SER A 13 -10.72 0.33 -7.36
CA SER A 13 -11.96 1.07 -7.54
C SER A 13 -11.65 2.55 -7.59
N GLU A 14 -12.49 3.32 -8.27
CA GLU A 14 -12.30 4.75 -8.36
C GLU A 14 -13.63 5.48 -8.28
N ASP A 15 -13.60 6.69 -7.76
CA ASP A 15 -14.72 7.59 -7.76
C ASP A 15 -14.26 8.95 -8.33
N HIS A 16 -15.04 10.03 -8.13
CA HIS A 16 -14.69 11.34 -8.66
C HIS A 16 -13.43 11.94 -8.05
N GLU A 17 -13.09 11.54 -6.85
CA GLU A 17 -12.04 12.17 -6.04
C GLU A 17 -10.85 11.28 -5.77
N SER A 18 -11.03 9.97 -5.81
CA SER A 18 -9.98 9.05 -5.36
C SER A 18 -9.93 7.76 -6.15
N ILE A 19 -8.78 7.11 -6.04
CA ILE A 19 -8.52 5.76 -6.53
C ILE A 19 -8.13 4.92 -5.32
N SER A 20 -8.72 3.75 -5.19
CA SER A 20 -8.42 2.83 -4.09
C SER A 20 -8.09 1.45 -4.63
N PHE A 21 -7.18 0.78 -3.95
CA PHE A 21 -6.79 -0.58 -4.29
C PHE A 21 -6.29 -1.29 -3.03
N ASN A 22 -6.26 -2.61 -3.08
CA ASN A 22 -5.77 -3.39 -1.95
C ASN A 22 -4.32 -3.79 -2.15
N ILE A 23 -3.56 -3.75 -1.06
CA ILE A 23 -2.22 -4.32 -1.03
C ILE A 23 -2.18 -5.43 0.03
N ARG A 24 -1.34 -6.42 -0.22
CA ARG A 24 -1.11 -7.52 0.70
C ARG A 24 0.29 -7.45 1.26
N ILE A 25 0.45 -7.92 2.48
CA ILE A 25 1.76 -7.96 3.12
C ILE A 25 2.66 -8.95 2.36
N PRO A 26 3.84 -8.51 1.89
CA PRO A 26 4.77 -9.37 1.16
C PRO A 26 5.65 -10.18 2.10
N TRP A 27 5.09 -10.67 3.18
CA TRP A 27 5.78 -11.44 4.20
C TRP A 27 4.85 -12.57 4.66
N TYR A 28 5.41 -13.57 5.28
CA TYR A 28 4.66 -14.77 5.66
C TYR A 28 4.02 -14.67 7.04
N ARG A 29 4.22 -13.57 7.74
CA ARG A 29 3.68 -13.31 9.08
C ARG A 29 3.04 -11.95 9.16
N SER A 30 2.06 -11.84 10.06
CA SER A 30 1.49 -10.54 10.41
C SER A 30 2.53 -9.66 11.10
N LEU A 31 2.43 -8.36 10.90
CA LEU A 31 3.38 -7.40 11.47
C LEU A 31 2.60 -6.24 12.11
N PRO A 32 3.16 -5.64 13.18
CA PRO A 32 2.58 -4.40 13.72
C PRO A 32 2.53 -3.30 12.66
N LEU A 33 1.55 -2.43 12.73
CA LEU A 33 1.44 -1.30 11.80
C LEU A 33 2.65 -0.39 11.88
N SER A 34 3.29 -0.30 13.04
CA SER A 34 4.53 0.47 13.23
C SER A 34 5.68 -0.01 12.34
N CYS A 35 5.58 -1.23 11.80
CA CYS A 35 6.60 -1.79 10.91
C CYS A 35 6.47 -1.30 9.46
N VAL A 36 5.39 -0.61 9.12
CA VAL A 36 5.27 0.04 7.82
C VAL A 36 6.10 1.31 7.83
N GLU A 37 7.28 1.25 7.21
CA GLU A 37 8.22 2.38 7.20
C GLU A 37 7.90 3.38 6.09
N GLY A 38 7.26 2.94 5.05
CA GLY A 38 6.87 3.82 3.95
C GLY A 38 6.08 3.09 2.88
N LEU A 39 5.40 3.88 2.08
CA LEU A 39 4.66 3.39 0.92
C LEU A 39 4.72 4.46 -0.15
N ASP A 40 5.39 4.15 -1.24
CA ASP A 40 5.46 5.02 -2.41
C ASP A 40 4.46 4.53 -3.45
N VAL A 41 3.63 5.43 -3.95
CA VAL A 41 2.59 5.11 -4.93
C VAL A 41 2.77 5.97 -6.17
N THR A 42 2.75 5.33 -7.33
CA THR A 42 2.74 6.02 -8.63
C THR A 42 1.57 5.46 -9.43
N ILE A 43 0.73 6.33 -9.96
CA ILE A 43 -0.42 5.94 -10.78
C ILE A 43 -0.25 6.51 -12.17
N ASP A 44 -0.25 5.64 -13.18
CA ASP A 44 -0.09 6.01 -14.60
C ASP A 44 1.11 6.93 -14.83
N GLY A 45 2.22 6.66 -14.13
CA GLY A 45 3.45 7.41 -14.25
C GLY A 45 3.52 8.69 -13.41
N ALA A 46 2.45 9.02 -12.69
CA ALA A 46 2.43 10.22 -11.83
C ALA A 46 2.61 9.83 -10.37
N ALA A 47 3.67 10.33 -9.74
CA ALA A 47 3.94 10.06 -8.33
C ALA A 47 2.90 10.75 -7.44
N VAL A 48 2.40 10.01 -6.45
CA VAL A 48 1.47 10.54 -5.46
C VAL A 48 2.27 11.04 -4.26
N ALA A 49 1.98 12.25 -3.80
CA ALA A 49 2.63 12.79 -2.62
C ALA A 49 2.31 11.92 -1.40
N GLU A 50 3.31 11.65 -0.57
CA GLU A 50 3.16 10.80 0.61
C GLU A 50 2.05 11.29 1.53
N ASP A 51 1.89 12.61 1.67
CA ASP A 51 0.84 13.21 2.48
C ASP A 51 -0.57 12.94 1.95
N ASP A 52 -0.69 12.59 0.69
CA ASP A 52 -1.97 12.31 0.04
C ASP A 52 -2.36 10.84 0.10
N VAL A 53 -1.46 9.97 0.56
CA VAL A 53 -1.73 8.53 0.66
C VAL A 53 -2.43 8.22 1.97
N ARG A 54 -3.51 7.45 1.89
CA ARG A 54 -4.20 6.93 3.06
C ARG A 54 -4.22 5.42 2.98
N ILE A 55 -4.12 4.77 4.12
CA ILE A 55 -4.10 3.33 4.20
C ILE A 55 -5.05 2.88 5.32
N ALA A 56 -5.89 1.89 5.02
CA ALA A 56 -6.85 1.38 5.98
C ALA A 56 -6.51 -0.04 6.38
N PHE A 57 -6.53 -0.28 7.68
CA PHE A 57 -6.37 -1.60 8.27
C PHE A 57 -7.56 -1.84 9.19
N ASN A 58 -8.17 -3.02 9.09
CA ASN A 58 -9.24 -3.41 10.02
C ASN A 58 -10.38 -2.38 10.13
N GLY A 59 -10.69 -1.70 9.03
CA GLY A 59 -11.77 -0.71 8.99
C GLY A 59 -11.37 0.70 9.48
N THR A 60 -10.13 0.91 9.87
CA THR A 60 -9.63 2.22 10.31
C THR A 60 -8.64 2.77 9.28
N THR A 61 -8.84 4.01 8.88
CA THR A 61 -7.98 4.69 7.90
C THR A 61 -6.96 5.57 8.59
N TYR A 62 -5.72 5.48 8.12
CA TYR A 62 -4.58 6.24 8.65
C TYR A 62 -3.87 7.00 7.55
N ALA A 63 -3.26 8.14 7.90
CA ALA A 63 -2.19 8.72 7.11
C ALA A 63 -0.89 7.93 7.40
N LEU A 64 0.06 7.96 6.47
CA LEU A 64 1.29 7.17 6.66
C LEU A 64 2.08 7.61 7.89
N ASP A 65 2.08 8.89 8.23
CA ASP A 65 2.80 9.41 9.39
C ASP A 65 2.14 9.06 10.72
N GLU A 66 0.94 8.47 10.70
CA GLU A 66 0.27 8.00 11.92
C GLU A 66 0.68 6.58 12.31
N LEU A 67 1.35 5.86 11.44
CA LEU A 67 1.67 4.45 11.65
C LEU A 67 2.81 4.17 12.65
N PRO A 68 3.88 4.99 12.73
CA PRO A 68 5.03 4.67 13.58
C PRO A 68 4.71 4.34 15.04
N PRO A 69 3.77 5.00 15.74
CA PRO A 69 3.47 4.65 17.13
C PRO A 69 2.52 3.45 17.31
N LEU A 70 2.03 2.85 16.21
CA LEU A 70 1.00 1.82 16.28
C LEU A 70 1.60 0.42 16.37
N TYR A 71 2.29 0.11 17.44
CA TYR A 71 2.91 -1.19 17.65
C TYR A 71 1.97 -2.21 18.32
N ASP A 72 0.79 -1.81 18.74
CA ASP A 72 -0.22 -2.71 19.30
C ASP A 72 -1.30 -3.10 18.28
N ASP A 73 -1.34 -2.41 17.14
CA ASP A 73 -2.26 -2.73 16.06
C ASP A 73 -1.51 -3.50 14.97
N TRP A 74 -2.14 -4.50 14.40
CA TRP A 74 -1.48 -5.44 13.50
C TRP A 74 -2.08 -5.46 12.10
N TRP A 75 -1.20 -5.53 11.12
CA TRP A 75 -1.57 -5.89 9.76
C TRP A 75 -1.55 -7.41 9.68
N GLN A 76 -2.73 -8.00 9.62
CA GLN A 76 -2.85 -9.45 9.56
C GLN A 76 -2.45 -9.96 8.17
N VAL A 77 -1.65 -11.02 8.15
CA VAL A 77 -1.13 -11.58 6.90
C VAL A 77 -2.25 -12.07 5.97
N THR A 78 -3.41 -12.38 6.52
CA THR A 78 -4.58 -12.85 5.75
C THR A 78 -5.44 -11.71 5.20
N ASP A 79 -5.23 -10.48 5.68
CA ASP A 79 -6.10 -9.35 5.35
C ASP A 79 -5.38 -8.33 4.47
N PRO A 80 -6.03 -7.83 3.42
CA PRO A 80 -5.45 -6.74 2.64
C PRO A 80 -5.55 -5.42 3.39
N ALA A 81 -4.63 -4.50 3.06
CA ALA A 81 -4.75 -3.10 3.45
C ALA A 81 -5.34 -2.34 2.27
N ARG A 82 -6.23 -1.39 2.55
CA ARG A 82 -6.86 -0.58 1.51
C ARG A 82 -6.11 0.73 1.36
N VAL A 83 -5.51 0.95 0.21
CA VAL A 83 -4.80 2.20 -0.09
C VAL A 83 -5.72 3.11 -0.89
N THR A 84 -5.81 4.36 -0.49
CA THR A 84 -6.60 5.38 -1.17
C THR A 84 -5.71 6.59 -1.48
N VAL A 85 -5.73 7.03 -2.73
CA VAL A 85 -4.97 8.18 -3.20
C VAL A 85 -5.90 9.12 -3.96
N PRO A 86 -5.60 10.44 -3.97
CA PRO A 86 -6.40 11.38 -4.74
C PRO A 86 -6.31 11.08 -6.23
N ARG A 87 -7.38 11.30 -6.92
CA ARG A 87 -7.41 11.16 -8.36
C ARG A 87 -6.78 12.39 -9.00
N ALA A 88 -5.92 12.18 -9.99
CA ALA A 88 -5.31 13.28 -10.70
C ALA A 88 -6.36 14.07 -11.49
N ASP A 89 -6.24 15.39 -11.48
CA ASP A 89 -7.12 16.27 -12.22
C ASP A 89 -7.09 15.93 -13.71
N GLY A 90 -8.26 15.87 -14.32
CA GLY A 90 -8.37 15.56 -15.74
C GLY A 90 -8.19 14.09 -16.07
N ALA A 91 -7.97 13.24 -15.08
CA ALA A 91 -7.93 11.81 -15.32
C ALA A 91 -9.32 11.34 -15.74
N LEU A 92 -9.44 10.91 -16.98
CA LEU A 92 -10.67 10.30 -17.46
C LEU A 92 -10.81 8.93 -16.82
N ALA A 93 -12.03 8.49 -16.63
CA ALA A 93 -12.29 7.16 -16.15
C ALA A 93 -11.69 6.15 -17.13
N ALA A 94 -10.47 5.74 -16.89
CA ALA A 94 -9.83 4.69 -17.63
C ALA A 94 -10.32 3.35 -17.11
N SER A 95 -10.46 2.36 -17.99
CA SER A 95 -10.87 1.03 -17.57
C SER A 95 -9.76 0.32 -16.80
N SER A 96 -8.54 0.84 -16.84
CA SER A 96 -7.40 0.28 -16.11
C SER A 96 -6.39 1.36 -15.80
N HIS A 97 -5.60 1.13 -14.75
CA HIS A 97 -4.52 2.02 -14.34
C HIS A 97 -3.25 1.21 -14.08
N GLU A 98 -2.11 1.78 -14.46
CA GLU A 98 -0.83 1.23 -14.06
C GLU A 98 -0.53 1.71 -12.64
N VAL A 99 -0.44 0.76 -11.72
CA VAL A 99 -0.17 1.03 -10.30
C VAL A 99 1.20 0.50 -9.96
N ASP A 100 2.06 1.39 -9.47
CA ASP A 100 3.42 1.06 -9.05
C ASP A 100 3.54 1.44 -7.57
N VAL A 101 3.74 0.44 -6.73
CA VAL A 101 3.91 0.66 -5.29
C VAL A 101 5.24 0.10 -4.82
N THR A 102 5.88 0.80 -3.91
CA THR A 102 7.04 0.30 -3.18
C THR A 102 6.72 0.38 -1.70
N LEU A 103 6.67 -0.77 -1.06
CA LEU A 103 6.34 -0.90 0.35
C LEU A 103 7.63 -1.15 1.13
N ALA A 104 7.89 -0.33 2.14
CA ALA A 104 9.02 -0.53 3.05
C ALA A 104 8.50 -1.09 4.37
N LEU A 105 8.95 -2.30 4.71
CA LEU A 105 8.56 -3.01 5.93
C LEU A 105 9.77 -3.32 6.78
N ARG A 106 9.71 -2.94 8.06
CA ARG A 106 10.70 -3.36 9.05
C ARG A 106 10.32 -4.74 9.58
N ILE A 107 11.26 -5.65 9.56
CA ILE A 107 11.09 -6.99 10.14
C ILE A 107 11.75 -6.98 11.51
N PRO A 108 11.01 -6.80 12.60
CA PRO A 108 11.58 -6.46 13.90
C PRO A 108 12.39 -7.59 14.55
N TYR A 109 12.20 -8.81 14.11
CA TYR A 109 12.93 -9.97 14.66
C TYR A 109 14.13 -10.40 13.80
N ILE A 110 14.41 -9.70 12.69
CA ILE A 110 15.61 -9.95 11.87
C ILE A 110 16.55 -8.76 12.02
N VAL A 111 17.78 -9.06 12.47
CA VAL A 111 18.81 -8.05 12.67
C VAL A 111 19.96 -8.34 11.73
N GLU A 112 20.35 -7.36 10.93
CA GLU A 112 21.53 -7.42 10.07
C GLU A 112 22.46 -6.26 10.43
N GLU A 113 23.73 -6.54 10.64
CA GLU A 113 24.74 -5.53 10.98
C GLU A 113 24.31 -4.60 12.13
N GLY A 114 23.64 -5.18 13.14
CA GLY A 114 23.16 -4.41 14.29
C GLY A 114 21.90 -3.59 14.07
N ARG A 115 21.28 -3.71 12.91
CA ARG A 115 20.05 -2.99 12.59
C ARG A 115 18.94 -3.94 12.22
N ARG A 116 17.70 -3.54 12.49
CA ARG A 116 16.56 -4.32 12.04
C ARG A 116 16.43 -4.25 10.53
N LEU A 117 16.11 -5.38 9.92
CA LEU A 117 15.95 -5.46 8.47
C LEU A 117 14.76 -4.61 8.02
N VAL A 118 14.97 -3.78 7.03
CA VAL A 118 13.88 -3.10 6.32
C VAL A 118 13.85 -3.63 4.90
N MET A 119 12.74 -4.23 4.53
CA MET A 119 12.51 -4.74 3.18
C MET A 119 11.84 -3.66 2.34
N HIS A 120 12.31 -3.49 1.10
CA HIS A 120 11.69 -2.62 0.11
C HIS A 120 11.15 -3.50 -1.01
N GLU A 121 9.84 -3.66 -1.07
CA GLU A 121 9.20 -4.50 -2.06
C GLU A 121 8.42 -3.64 -3.05
N ARG A 122 8.77 -3.75 -4.32
CA ARG A 122 8.11 -3.02 -5.39
C ARG A 122 7.19 -3.95 -6.18
N CYS A 123 5.99 -3.49 -6.44
CA CYS A 123 5.05 -4.20 -7.30
C CYS A 123 4.47 -3.24 -8.33
N LEU A 124 4.60 -3.60 -9.60
CA LEU A 124 4.07 -2.81 -10.71
C LEU A 124 3.08 -3.70 -11.45
N LYS A 125 1.83 -3.27 -11.50
CA LYS A 125 0.78 -3.99 -12.22
C LYS A 125 -0.19 -3.02 -12.87
N THR A 126 -0.80 -3.47 -13.96
CA THR A 126 -1.96 -2.79 -14.52
C THR A 126 -3.20 -3.41 -13.90
N LEU A 127 -3.97 -2.59 -13.18
CA LEU A 127 -5.18 -3.04 -12.50
C LEU A 127 -6.40 -2.54 -13.26
N ALA A 128 -7.35 -3.43 -13.48
CA ALA A 128 -8.62 -3.07 -14.09
C ALA A 128 -9.51 -2.38 -13.06
N GLY A 129 -10.01 -1.20 -13.42
CA GLY A 129 -10.91 -0.46 -12.58
C GLY A 129 -12.30 -1.10 -12.57
N ALA A 130 -12.90 -1.18 -11.38
CA ALA A 130 -14.30 -1.52 -11.29
C ALA A 130 -15.10 -0.31 -11.72
N ALA A 131 -15.98 -0.49 -12.72
CA ALA A 131 -16.88 0.56 -13.12
C ALA A 131 -17.85 0.83 -11.96
N SER A 132 -17.83 2.01 -11.45
CA SER A 132 -18.76 2.44 -10.40
C SER A 132 -19.83 3.35 -10.99
#